data_0a6a2abe15e43bb5a68a3fa479aee249
#
_entry.id   0a6a2abe15e43bb5a68a3fa479aee249
#
_cell.length_a   1.000
_cell.length_b   1.000
_cell.length_c   1.000
_cell.angle_alpha   90.00
_cell.angle_beta   90.00
_cell.angle_gamma   90.00
#
_symmetry.space_group_name_H-M   'P 1'
#
loop_
_entity.id
_entity.type
_entity.pdbx_description
1 polymer ?
#
loop_
_entity_poly.entity_id
_entity_poly.type
_entity_poly.pdbx_seq_one_letter_code
_entity_poly.pdbx_strand_id
1 'polypeptide(L)'
;MGSQNNTPQHSEVVSLAQALIQKKSVTPEDANCQALMNERLAKLGFNIEEHFFVDTLNSWARKGTDSPHFCFAGHTDVVPTGDENEWQHPPFDGVIENGILHGRGAADMKGALAAMVVA
;
A
#
# COMPACT_ATOMS: atom_id res chain seq x y z
N MET A 1 25.14 -6.84 -26.31
CA MET A 1 25.20 -6.65 -24.88
C MET A 1 24.23 -5.57 -24.44
N GLY A 2 23.24 -5.92 -23.69
CA GLY A 2 22.32 -4.94 -23.17
C GLY A 2 22.99 -3.99 -22.19
N SER A 3 22.49 -2.78 -22.08
CA SER A 3 22.97 -1.86 -21.09
C SER A 3 22.74 -2.44 -19.70
N GLN A 4 23.70 -2.27 -18.84
CA GLN A 4 23.52 -2.63 -17.45
C GLN A 4 22.73 -1.54 -16.76
N ASN A 5 21.58 -1.91 -16.28
CA ASN A 5 20.80 -1.00 -15.45
C ASN A 5 21.33 -1.13 -14.02
N ASN A 6 22.07 -0.12 -13.56
CA ASN A 6 22.63 -0.11 -12.22
C ASN A 6 21.66 0.38 -11.17
N THR A 7 20.41 0.69 -11.55
CA THR A 7 19.38 1.05 -10.59
C THR A 7 19.03 -0.16 -9.75
N PRO A 8 19.11 -0.08 -8.42
CA PRO A 8 18.73 -1.19 -7.56
C PRO A 8 17.30 -1.63 -7.84
N GLN A 9 17.13 -2.94 -7.99
CA GLN A 9 15.79 -3.51 -8.09
C GLN A 9 15.26 -3.77 -6.69
N HIS A 10 14.11 -3.19 -6.41
CA HIS A 10 13.42 -3.46 -5.16
C HIS A 10 12.50 -4.65 -5.32
N SER A 11 12.24 -5.36 -4.23
CA SER A 11 11.26 -6.45 -4.22
C SER A 11 9.87 -5.91 -4.56
N GLU A 12 8.97 -6.80 -4.95
CA GLU A 12 7.57 -6.43 -5.20
C GLU A 12 6.92 -5.78 -3.98
N VAL A 13 7.26 -6.26 -2.78
CA VAL A 13 6.73 -5.69 -1.54
C VAL A 13 7.15 -4.23 -1.40
N VAL A 14 8.43 -3.95 -1.60
CA VAL A 14 8.97 -2.59 -1.49
C VAL A 14 8.36 -1.68 -2.55
N SER A 15 8.27 -2.15 -3.79
CA SER A 15 7.69 -1.37 -4.89
C SER A 15 6.22 -1.05 -4.64
N LEU A 16 5.45 -2.01 -4.15
CA LEU A 16 4.04 -1.78 -3.82
C LEU A 16 3.90 -0.84 -2.63
N ALA A 17 4.70 -1.04 -1.59
CA ALA A 17 4.69 -0.14 -0.43
C ALA A 17 4.99 1.30 -0.84
N GLN A 18 6.00 1.49 -1.68
CA GLN A 18 6.37 2.82 -2.20
C GLN A 18 5.21 3.44 -2.98
N ALA A 19 4.57 2.68 -3.85
CA ALA A 19 3.43 3.16 -4.62
C ALA A 19 2.25 3.54 -3.72
N LEU A 20 2.00 2.79 -2.66
CA LEU A 20 0.96 3.11 -1.68
C LEU A 20 1.29 4.39 -0.90
N ILE A 21 2.55 4.57 -0.50
CA ILE A 21 2.99 5.77 0.22
C ILE A 21 2.81 7.02 -0.64
N GLN A 22 3.03 6.91 -1.96
CA GLN A 22 2.88 8.02 -2.89
C GLN A 22 1.43 8.47 -3.09
N LYS A 23 0.48 7.73 -2.54
CA LYS A 23 -0.92 8.12 -2.53
C LYS A 23 -1.24 8.77 -1.19
N LYS A 24 -1.67 10.03 -1.24
CA LYS A 24 -1.95 10.84 -0.03
C LYS A 24 -3.26 10.42 0.63
N SER A 25 -3.28 9.28 1.26
CA SER A 25 -4.48 8.73 1.89
C SER A 25 -4.65 9.19 3.33
N VAL A 26 -4.60 10.50 3.55
CA VAL A 26 -4.83 11.07 4.89
C VAL A 26 -6.30 10.86 5.27
N THR A 27 -6.53 10.29 6.45
CA THR A 27 -7.86 9.94 6.95
C THR A 27 -8.88 11.06 6.71
N PRO A 28 -10.07 10.80 6.14
CA PRO A 28 -10.64 9.50 5.76
C PRO A 28 -10.39 9.08 4.31
N GLU A 29 -9.50 9.74 3.61
CA GLU A 29 -9.25 9.51 2.19
C GLU A 29 -8.53 8.20 1.94
N ASP A 30 -9.00 7.43 0.95
CA ASP A 30 -8.28 6.24 0.47
C ASP A 30 -7.24 6.59 -0.59
N ALA A 31 -7.49 7.63 -1.38
CA ALA A 31 -6.61 8.11 -2.45
C ALA A 31 -6.21 7.00 -3.44
N ASN A 32 -7.13 6.10 -3.74
CA ASN A 32 -6.94 4.99 -4.69
C ASN A 32 -5.94 3.91 -4.21
N CYS A 33 -5.60 3.88 -2.93
CA CYS A 33 -4.80 2.80 -2.37
C CYS A 33 -5.48 1.44 -2.58
N GLN A 34 -6.78 1.36 -2.28
CA GLN A 34 -7.51 0.11 -2.44
C GLN A 34 -7.63 -0.30 -3.90
N ALA A 35 -7.81 0.65 -4.81
CA ALA A 35 -7.83 0.34 -6.25
C ALA A 35 -6.54 -0.32 -6.70
N LEU A 36 -5.40 0.18 -6.24
CA LEU A 36 -4.09 -0.38 -6.56
C LEU A 36 -3.94 -1.81 -6.03
N MET A 37 -4.34 -2.04 -4.78
CA MET A 37 -4.29 -3.38 -4.19
C MET A 37 -5.28 -4.33 -4.85
N ASN A 38 -6.50 -3.87 -5.09
CA ASN A 38 -7.57 -4.68 -5.66
C ASN A 38 -7.24 -5.13 -7.09
N GLU A 39 -6.55 -4.31 -7.86
CA GLU A 39 -6.08 -4.69 -9.20
C GLU A 39 -5.20 -5.93 -9.13
N ARG A 40 -4.25 -5.95 -8.20
CA ARG A 40 -3.38 -7.11 -8.02
C ARG A 40 -4.14 -8.33 -7.51
N LEU A 41 -5.03 -8.14 -6.56
CA LEU A 41 -5.81 -9.23 -5.98
C LEU A 41 -6.77 -9.83 -7.01
N ALA A 42 -7.40 -9.00 -7.83
CA ALA A 42 -8.28 -9.49 -8.89
C ALA A 42 -7.55 -10.38 -9.89
N LYS A 43 -6.32 -10.02 -10.25
CA LYS A 43 -5.49 -10.83 -11.13
C LYS A 43 -5.15 -12.20 -10.55
N LEU A 44 -5.15 -12.31 -9.22
CA LEU A 44 -4.91 -13.57 -8.51
C LEU A 44 -6.19 -14.39 -8.30
N GLY A 45 -7.33 -13.91 -8.81
CA GLY A 45 -8.60 -14.63 -8.72
C GLY A 45 -9.46 -14.27 -7.51
N PHE A 46 -9.12 -13.19 -6.80
CA PHE A 46 -9.96 -12.71 -5.70
C PHE A 46 -11.21 -12.02 -6.24
N ASN A 47 -12.32 -12.24 -5.58
CA ASN A 47 -13.55 -11.47 -5.79
C ASN A 47 -13.49 -10.24 -4.89
N ILE A 48 -13.70 -9.07 -5.50
CA ILE A 48 -13.57 -7.80 -4.82
C ILE A 48 -14.95 -7.19 -4.61
N GLU A 49 -15.25 -6.79 -3.38
CA GLU A 49 -16.42 -6.01 -3.03
C GLU A 49 -15.96 -4.71 -2.40
N GLU A 50 -16.57 -3.60 -2.80
CA GLU A 50 -16.28 -2.29 -2.24
C GLU A 50 -17.51 -1.72 -1.59
N HIS A 51 -17.36 -1.20 -0.39
CA HIS A 51 -18.47 -0.64 0.40
C HIS A 51 -18.05 0.69 1.02
N PHE A 52 -18.90 1.70 0.86
CA PHE A 52 -18.74 2.94 1.60
C PHE A 52 -19.51 2.87 2.91
N PHE A 53 -18.82 3.20 4.00
CA PHE A 53 -19.45 3.42 5.29
C PHE A 53 -19.26 4.90 5.63
N VAL A 54 -20.32 5.69 5.44
CA VAL A 54 -20.31 7.15 5.51
C VAL A 54 -19.37 7.73 4.44
N ASP A 55 -18.16 8.12 4.82
CA ASP A 55 -17.16 8.72 3.93
C ASP A 55 -15.95 7.79 3.68
N THR A 56 -15.98 6.59 4.22
CA THR A 56 -14.85 5.68 4.20
C THR A 56 -15.09 4.49 3.28
N LEU A 57 -14.24 4.35 2.27
CA LEU A 57 -14.25 3.20 1.38
C LEU A 57 -13.61 2.00 2.08
N ASN A 58 -14.30 0.87 2.01
CA ASN A 58 -13.81 -0.41 2.49
C ASN A 58 -13.83 -1.42 1.37
N SER A 59 -12.81 -2.28 1.29
CA SER A 59 -12.77 -3.38 0.34
C SER A 59 -12.76 -4.71 1.07
N TRP A 60 -13.49 -5.65 0.51
CA TRP A 60 -13.48 -7.05 0.91
C TRP A 60 -13.04 -7.88 -0.28
N ALA A 61 -11.89 -8.53 -0.17
CA ALA A 61 -11.35 -9.39 -1.22
C ALA A 61 -11.32 -10.82 -0.71
N ARG A 62 -12.00 -11.72 -1.41
CA ARG A 62 -12.12 -13.11 -1.00
C ARG A 62 -11.74 -14.04 -2.14
N LYS A 63 -11.00 -15.09 -1.80
CA LYS A 63 -10.66 -16.16 -2.72
C LYS A 63 -11.02 -17.49 -2.08
N GLY A 64 -11.78 -18.31 -2.81
CA GLY A 64 -12.23 -19.61 -2.32
C GLY A 64 -13.50 -19.53 -1.47
N THR A 65 -14.10 -20.67 -1.24
CA THR A 65 -15.37 -20.81 -0.51
C THR A 65 -15.30 -21.82 0.63
N ASP A 66 -14.19 -22.54 0.75
CA ASP A 66 -14.03 -23.58 1.74
C ASP A 66 -13.66 -23.00 3.11
N SER A 67 -13.89 -23.77 4.14
CA SER A 67 -13.49 -23.46 5.51
C SER A 67 -12.24 -24.27 5.87
N PRO A 68 -11.36 -23.76 6.75
CA PRO A 68 -11.44 -22.46 7.41
C PRO A 68 -10.99 -21.32 6.51
N HIS A 69 -11.39 -20.09 6.88
CA HIS A 69 -10.95 -18.89 6.21
C HIS A 69 -9.82 -18.24 7.01
N PHE A 70 -8.76 -17.84 6.29
CA PHE A 70 -7.74 -16.98 6.86
C PHE A 70 -7.97 -15.58 6.33
N CYS A 71 -8.00 -14.59 7.21
CA CYS A 71 -8.29 -13.21 6.84
C CYS A 71 -7.20 -12.26 7.34
N PHE A 72 -6.64 -11.49 6.40
CA PHE A 72 -5.81 -10.34 6.73
C PHE A 72 -6.71 -9.12 6.88
N ALA A 73 -6.45 -8.31 7.89
CA ALA A 73 -7.15 -7.05 8.08
C ALA A 73 -6.16 -5.90 8.17
N GLY A 74 -6.46 -4.80 7.51
CA GLY A 74 -5.60 -3.63 7.54
C GLY A 74 -6.33 -2.39 7.08
N HIS A 75 -5.63 -1.25 7.13
CA HIS A 75 -6.17 0.04 6.69
C HIS A 75 -5.22 0.72 5.72
N THR A 76 -5.76 1.56 4.85
CA THR A 76 -4.99 2.29 3.85
C THR A 76 -4.72 3.73 4.24
N ASP A 77 -5.54 4.27 5.14
CA ASP A 77 -5.43 5.66 5.55
C ASP A 77 -4.26 5.87 6.52
N VAL A 78 -3.78 7.09 6.52
CA VAL A 78 -2.68 7.52 7.39
C VAL A 78 -3.05 8.79 8.12
N VAL A 79 -2.41 9.00 9.27
CA VAL A 79 -2.60 10.23 10.04
C VAL A 79 -1.92 11.41 9.32
N PRO A 80 -2.33 12.65 9.61
CA PRO A 80 -1.68 13.83 9.05
C PRO A 80 -0.18 13.87 9.37
N THR A 81 0.58 14.53 8.50
CA THR A 81 2.04 14.57 8.61
C THR A 81 2.57 15.59 9.61
N GLY A 82 1.75 16.55 10.01
CA GLY A 82 2.23 17.74 10.68
C GLY A 82 2.98 18.64 9.69
N ASP A 83 3.94 19.41 10.18
CA ASP A 83 4.72 20.30 9.34
C ASP A 83 5.68 19.48 8.46
N GLU A 84 5.44 19.52 7.15
CA GLU A 84 6.24 18.77 6.19
C GLU A 84 7.71 19.25 6.13
N ASN A 85 7.97 20.47 6.58
CA ASN A 85 9.34 21.00 6.63
C ASN A 85 10.19 20.32 7.69
N GLU A 86 9.57 19.66 8.66
CA GLU A 86 10.28 18.91 9.69
C GLU A 86 10.66 17.50 9.23
N TRP A 87 10.18 17.08 8.07
CA TRP A 87 10.51 15.77 7.51
C TRP A 87 11.85 15.83 6.78
N GLN A 88 12.70 14.83 7.00
CA GLN A 88 13.96 14.69 6.30
C GLN A 88 13.75 14.46 4.80
N HIS A 89 12.72 13.68 4.46
CA HIS A 89 12.27 13.47 3.09
C HIS A 89 10.78 13.80 3.01
N PRO A 90 10.27 14.31 1.88
CA PRO A 90 8.84 14.58 1.77
C PRO A 90 8.02 13.34 2.11
N PRO A 91 6.99 13.47 2.96
CA PRO A 91 6.32 12.31 3.57
C PRO A 91 5.57 11.42 2.59
N PHE A 92 5.26 11.89 1.39
CA PHE A 92 4.53 11.10 0.39
C PHE A 92 5.34 10.80 -0.86
N ASP A 93 6.65 11.01 -0.83
CA ASP A 93 7.50 10.72 -1.99
C ASP A 93 7.93 9.25 -2.06
N GLY A 94 7.92 8.55 -0.94
CA GLY A 94 8.35 7.16 -0.90
C GLY A 94 9.85 7.01 -1.15
N VAL A 95 10.64 7.92 -0.62
CA VAL A 95 12.09 7.92 -0.82
C VAL A 95 12.72 6.69 -0.18
N ILE A 96 13.58 6.01 -0.92
CA ILE A 96 14.37 4.90 -0.39
C ILE A 96 15.82 5.35 -0.33
N GLU A 97 16.38 5.38 0.86
CA GLU A 97 17.75 5.80 1.10
C GLU A 97 18.39 4.89 2.14
N ASN A 98 19.56 4.39 1.83
CA ASN A 98 20.34 3.51 2.73
C ASN A 98 19.54 2.29 3.19
N GLY A 99 18.73 1.72 2.31
CA GLY A 99 17.90 0.55 2.62
C GLY A 99 16.67 0.85 3.46
N ILE A 100 16.31 2.12 3.63
CA ILE A 100 15.15 2.53 4.43
C ILE A 100 14.14 3.21 3.52
N LEU A 101 12.89 2.74 3.58
CA LEU A 101 11.76 3.36 2.91
C LEU A 101 11.15 4.42 3.83
N HIS A 102 11.21 5.67 3.39
CA HIS A 102 10.73 6.82 4.14
C HIS A 102 9.35 7.24 3.69
N GLY A 103 8.47 7.53 4.63
CA GLY A 103 7.17 8.08 4.28
C GLY A 103 6.13 7.92 5.37
N ARG A 104 5.12 8.78 5.32
CA ARG A 104 3.97 8.65 6.19
C ARG A 104 3.22 7.35 5.84
N GLY A 105 3.00 6.52 6.84
CA GLY A 105 2.35 5.24 6.64
C GLY A 105 3.28 4.10 6.25
N ALA A 106 4.58 4.33 6.11
CA ALA A 106 5.53 3.25 5.78
C ALA A 106 5.47 2.13 6.82
N ALA A 107 5.48 2.50 8.11
CA ALA A 107 5.38 1.55 9.21
C ALA A 107 3.93 1.21 9.57
N ASP A 108 3.02 2.17 9.49
CA ASP A 108 1.61 2.01 9.91
C ASP A 108 0.68 2.53 8.81
N MET A 109 0.22 1.67 7.90
CA MET A 109 0.66 0.27 7.84
C MET A 109 0.87 -0.18 6.37
N LYS A 110 1.29 0.74 5.50
CA LYS A 110 1.41 0.45 4.06
C LYS A 110 2.48 -0.60 3.75
N GLY A 111 3.54 -0.67 4.55
CA GLY A 111 4.52 -1.74 4.43
C GLY A 111 3.91 -3.11 4.69
N ALA A 112 3.12 -3.23 5.75
CA ALA A 112 2.42 -4.46 6.07
C ALA A 112 1.35 -4.80 5.03
N LEU A 113 0.59 -3.81 4.54
CA LEU A 113 -0.39 -4.03 3.47
C LEU A 113 0.26 -4.58 2.21
N ALA A 114 1.38 -4.00 1.81
CA ALA A 114 2.10 -4.48 0.64
C ALA A 114 2.56 -5.93 0.82
N ALA A 115 3.05 -6.27 2.00
CA ALA A 115 3.46 -7.64 2.31
C ALA A 115 2.28 -8.61 2.24
N MET A 116 1.12 -8.22 2.78
CA MET A 116 -0.10 -9.04 2.72
C MET A 116 -0.53 -9.33 1.29
N VAL A 117 -0.50 -8.31 0.44
CA VAL A 117 -0.95 -8.44 -0.96
C VAL A 117 0.01 -9.32 -1.76
N VAL A 118 1.31 -9.13 -1.57
CA VAL A 118 2.32 -9.87 -2.34
C VAL A 118 2.41 -11.33 -1.88
N ALA A 119 2.20 -11.57 -0.60
CA ALA A 119 2.23 -12.94 -0.10
C ALA A 119 1.18 -13.82 -0.70
#